data_2664645c930c71129a4b2a81aec2a601
#
_entry.id   2664645c930c71129a4b2a81aec2a601
#
_cell.length_a   1.000
_cell.length_b   1.000
_cell.length_c   1.000
_cell.angle_alpha   90.00
_cell.angle_beta   90.00
_cell.angle_gamma   90.00
#
_symmetry.space_group_name_H-M   'P 1'
#
loop_
_entity.id
_entity.type
_entity.pdbx_description
1 polymer ?
#
loop_
_entity_poly.entity_id
_entity_poly.type
_entity_poly.pdbx_seq_one_letter_code
_entity_poly.pdbx_strand_id
1 'polypeptide(L)'
;MPTPNNTVSLLIAGKTHSQWTDYDIDSDLLTPADDFQVTLGRPVDAKPDAVQPGDTVEVRVGEDTVLSGRIDRVSTTTAKGQKTLTISGRDDAGILLDCSCPIFNAQDMDLKQIIDTIVKPLGISKIRIDAAQTARTNKVQIEPGSRAWDALAQYAEANGLWPWLEPDGTLVIGGPDYTTKPVADLIVRVSGQGNNVEQLQVERDFSQRFSDITVLGQSHSGKHNLRATVKDDTVKVHRPLIIVEADVDNQAAAERKAKKRLGDSKLDGLTITATVQGHRNDDGVLWQPGQRLQVLSEPDGLDGIYFLMARKFVGGRGKPTQTILTLKEDKAWIPEAKPPKNNKGQGGKGRRRGSRKRRSGGRKGRQARELQVI
;
A
#
# COMPACT_ATOMS: atom_id res chain seq x y z
N MET A 1 -8.48 31.38 -9.81
CA MET A 1 -8.01 30.10 -10.30
C MET A 1 -9.20 29.37 -10.92
N PRO A 2 -9.06 28.57 -11.99
CA PRO A 2 -10.16 27.76 -12.47
C PRO A 2 -10.61 26.78 -11.38
N THR A 3 -11.90 26.54 -11.27
CA THR A 3 -12.47 25.59 -10.31
C THR A 3 -11.89 24.21 -10.59
N PRO A 4 -11.34 23.49 -9.58
CA PRO A 4 -10.80 22.16 -9.81
C PRO A 4 -11.86 21.19 -10.36
N ASN A 5 -11.49 20.40 -11.37
CA ASN A 5 -12.39 19.40 -11.92
C ASN A 5 -12.45 18.17 -11.00
N ASN A 6 -13.52 18.05 -10.26
CA ASN A 6 -13.80 16.91 -9.35
C ASN A 6 -14.79 15.89 -9.97
N THR A 7 -15.00 15.93 -11.27
CA THR A 7 -15.92 14.99 -11.93
C THR A 7 -15.37 13.57 -11.88
N VAL A 8 -16.14 12.66 -11.29
CA VAL A 8 -15.83 11.23 -11.27
C VAL A 8 -16.33 10.56 -12.53
N SER A 9 -15.47 9.83 -13.22
CA SER A 9 -15.81 9.06 -14.40
C SER A 9 -15.17 7.68 -14.41
N LEU A 10 -15.84 6.72 -15.06
CA LEU A 10 -15.32 5.38 -15.33
C LEU A 10 -15.08 5.26 -16.83
N LEU A 11 -13.88 4.83 -17.20
CA LEU A 11 -13.53 4.42 -18.55
C LEU A 11 -13.64 2.90 -18.64
N ILE A 12 -14.63 2.40 -19.38
CA ILE A 12 -14.91 0.96 -19.54
C ILE A 12 -14.99 0.67 -21.04
N ALA A 13 -14.21 -0.29 -21.54
CA ALA A 13 -14.16 -0.66 -22.96
C ALA A 13 -14.01 0.56 -23.90
N GLY A 14 -13.20 1.56 -23.52
CA GLY A 14 -12.95 2.79 -24.28
C GLY A 14 -14.09 3.81 -24.26
N LYS A 15 -15.11 3.62 -23.43
CA LYS A 15 -16.23 4.56 -23.25
C LYS A 15 -16.19 5.17 -21.85
N THR A 16 -16.33 6.49 -21.80
CA THR A 16 -16.39 7.24 -20.53
C THR A 16 -17.83 7.31 -20.03
N HIS A 17 -18.05 6.92 -18.79
CA HIS A 17 -19.31 7.01 -18.08
C HIS A 17 -19.16 7.98 -16.91
N SER A 18 -20.13 8.86 -16.73
CA SER A 18 -20.20 9.86 -15.66
C SER A 18 -21.66 10.12 -15.31
N GLN A 19 -21.95 11.11 -14.47
CA GLN A 19 -23.31 11.48 -14.04
C GLN A 19 -23.91 10.50 -13.01
N TRP A 20 -23.09 10.06 -12.08
CA TRP A 20 -23.50 9.17 -11.00
C TRP A 20 -24.50 9.85 -10.06
N THR A 21 -25.51 9.12 -9.64
CA THR A 21 -26.39 9.55 -8.54
C THR A 21 -25.70 9.40 -7.19
N ASP A 22 -24.74 8.49 -7.13
CA ASP A 22 -23.92 8.22 -5.96
C ASP A 22 -22.59 7.58 -6.38
N TYR A 23 -21.53 7.93 -5.71
CA TYR A 23 -20.23 7.25 -5.86
C TYR A 23 -19.45 7.24 -4.54
N ASP A 24 -18.67 6.20 -4.40
CA ASP A 24 -17.78 5.91 -3.30
C ASP A 24 -16.50 5.29 -3.90
N ILE A 25 -15.34 5.90 -3.66
CA ILE A 25 -14.06 5.42 -4.19
C ILE A 25 -13.07 5.46 -3.04
N ASP A 26 -12.72 4.29 -2.55
CA ASP A 26 -11.82 4.13 -1.41
C ASP A 26 -10.40 3.77 -1.85
N SER A 27 -9.40 4.23 -1.11
CA SER A 27 -8.01 3.84 -1.26
C SER A 27 -7.33 3.90 0.10
N ASP A 28 -6.77 2.78 0.53
CA ASP A 28 -6.17 2.61 1.86
C ASP A 28 -4.90 1.76 1.76
N LEU A 29 -3.76 2.32 2.16
CA LEU A 29 -2.48 1.60 2.14
C LEU A 29 -2.42 0.37 3.05
N LEU A 30 -3.32 0.24 4.02
CA LEU A 30 -3.42 -0.94 4.90
C LEU A 30 -4.38 -1.99 4.37
N THR A 31 -5.28 -1.62 3.45
CA THR A 31 -6.24 -2.53 2.85
C THR A 31 -5.71 -3.02 1.51
N PRO A 32 -5.67 -4.35 1.29
CA PRO A 32 -4.96 -4.90 0.14
C PRO A 32 -5.52 -4.58 -1.25
N ALA A 33 -6.72 -4.09 -1.37
CA ALA A 33 -7.30 -3.69 -2.67
C ALA A 33 -8.14 -2.43 -2.49
N ASP A 34 -7.83 -1.42 -3.27
CA ASP A 34 -8.66 -0.23 -3.40
C ASP A 34 -9.97 -0.61 -4.10
N ASP A 35 -11.08 0.01 -3.69
CA ASP A 35 -12.39 -0.29 -4.26
C ASP A 35 -13.14 0.95 -4.76
N PHE A 36 -14.14 0.70 -5.58
CA PHE A 36 -15.08 1.71 -6.00
C PHE A 36 -16.50 1.16 -6.11
N GLN A 37 -17.47 2.00 -5.84
CA GLN A 37 -18.87 1.77 -6.12
C GLN A 37 -19.50 3.01 -6.74
N VAL A 38 -20.24 2.84 -7.83
CA VAL A 38 -21.00 3.93 -8.46
C VAL A 38 -22.42 3.49 -8.72
N THR A 39 -23.34 4.43 -8.58
CA THR A 39 -24.77 4.18 -8.82
C THR A 39 -25.34 5.19 -9.82
N LEU A 40 -26.13 4.71 -10.75
CA LEU A 40 -26.77 5.49 -11.79
C LEU A 40 -28.26 5.19 -11.84
N GLY A 41 -29.10 6.21 -11.70
CA GLY A 41 -30.53 6.12 -12.00
C GLY A 41 -30.78 6.15 -13.51
N ARG A 42 -31.66 5.28 -13.99
CA ARG A 42 -32.02 5.15 -15.42
C ARG A 42 -33.52 5.04 -15.64
N PRO A 43 -34.03 5.42 -16.84
CA PRO A 43 -35.37 5.09 -17.22
C PRO A 43 -35.61 3.56 -17.21
N VAL A 44 -36.84 3.13 -16.91
CA VAL A 44 -37.19 1.70 -16.82
C VAL A 44 -37.02 0.97 -18.15
N ASP A 45 -37.26 1.68 -19.26
CA ASP A 45 -37.13 1.20 -20.64
C ASP A 45 -35.73 1.27 -21.19
N ALA A 46 -34.76 1.73 -20.39
CA ALA A 46 -33.36 1.78 -20.82
C ALA A 46 -32.86 0.39 -21.21
N LYS A 47 -32.16 0.32 -22.37
CA LYS A 47 -31.54 -0.94 -22.84
C LYS A 47 -30.54 -1.48 -21.78
N PRO A 48 -30.35 -2.79 -21.74
CA PRO A 48 -29.32 -3.38 -20.91
C PRO A 48 -27.95 -2.73 -21.17
N ASP A 49 -27.14 -2.62 -20.14
CA ASP A 49 -25.77 -2.14 -20.27
C ASP A 49 -24.88 -3.18 -20.92
N ALA A 50 -23.94 -2.70 -21.71
CA ALA A 50 -22.87 -3.56 -22.24
C ALA A 50 -21.79 -3.89 -21.20
N VAL A 51 -21.85 -3.28 -20.01
CA VAL A 51 -20.89 -3.46 -18.91
C VAL A 51 -21.13 -4.80 -18.22
N GLN A 52 -20.07 -5.60 -18.10
CA GLN A 52 -20.12 -6.93 -17.50
C GLN A 52 -19.11 -7.08 -16.34
N PRO A 53 -19.38 -7.95 -15.35
CA PRO A 53 -18.35 -8.37 -14.40
C PRO A 53 -17.12 -8.94 -15.14
N GLY A 54 -15.92 -8.56 -14.68
CA GLY A 54 -14.65 -8.93 -15.31
C GLY A 54 -14.12 -7.91 -16.32
N ASP A 55 -14.94 -6.95 -16.77
CA ASP A 55 -14.46 -5.86 -17.63
C ASP A 55 -13.40 -5.05 -16.90
N THR A 56 -12.38 -4.60 -17.66
CA THR A 56 -11.39 -3.65 -17.16
C THR A 56 -12.01 -2.27 -17.01
N VAL A 57 -11.62 -1.58 -15.95
CA VAL A 57 -12.10 -0.24 -15.62
C VAL A 57 -10.95 0.65 -15.18
N GLU A 58 -11.02 1.91 -15.58
CA GLU A 58 -10.20 2.98 -15.05
C GLU A 58 -11.12 4.03 -14.43
N VAL A 59 -10.94 4.28 -13.14
CA VAL A 59 -11.67 5.30 -12.39
C VAL A 59 -10.86 6.58 -12.40
N ARG A 60 -11.50 7.71 -12.74
CA ARG A 60 -10.86 9.01 -12.86
C ARG A 60 -11.58 10.07 -12.06
N VAL A 61 -10.78 11.05 -11.56
CA VAL A 61 -11.26 12.31 -11.00
C VAL A 61 -10.71 13.46 -11.88
N GLY A 62 -11.59 14.06 -12.68
CA GLY A 62 -11.16 14.95 -13.75
C GLY A 62 -10.36 14.16 -14.80
N GLU A 63 -9.08 14.50 -14.96
CA GLU A 63 -8.16 13.82 -15.87
C GLU A 63 -7.24 12.80 -15.16
N ASP A 64 -7.21 12.82 -13.81
CA ASP A 64 -6.33 11.94 -13.05
C ASP A 64 -6.97 10.58 -12.83
N THR A 65 -6.23 9.54 -13.17
CA THR A 65 -6.58 8.16 -12.82
C THR A 65 -6.37 7.94 -11.32
N VAL A 66 -7.40 7.42 -10.64
CA VAL A 66 -7.38 7.17 -9.21
C VAL A 66 -7.44 5.69 -8.85
N LEU A 67 -7.82 4.85 -9.82
CA LEU A 67 -7.83 3.40 -9.69
C LEU A 67 -7.87 2.76 -11.09
N SER A 68 -7.06 1.72 -11.30
CA SER A 68 -7.12 0.84 -12.46
C SER A 68 -7.36 -0.59 -12.00
N GLY A 69 -8.38 -1.26 -12.55
CA GLY A 69 -8.75 -2.58 -12.07
C GLY A 69 -9.87 -3.23 -12.86
N ARG A 70 -10.75 -3.96 -12.17
CA ARG A 70 -11.84 -4.73 -12.76
C ARG A 70 -13.17 -4.51 -12.07
N ILE A 71 -14.24 -4.72 -12.83
CA ILE A 71 -15.59 -4.73 -12.31
C ILE A 71 -15.86 -6.10 -11.69
N ASP A 72 -16.14 -6.12 -10.39
CA ASP A 72 -16.51 -7.34 -9.67
C ASP A 72 -18.00 -7.64 -9.80
N ARG A 73 -18.82 -6.58 -9.76
CA ARG A 73 -20.28 -6.74 -9.71
C ARG A 73 -21.01 -5.65 -10.51
N VAL A 74 -22.01 -6.10 -11.25
CA VAL A 74 -23.00 -5.24 -11.89
C VAL A 74 -24.37 -5.64 -11.36
N SER A 75 -25.07 -4.74 -10.69
CA SER A 75 -26.39 -4.98 -10.10
C SER A 75 -27.42 -4.02 -10.69
N THR A 76 -28.57 -4.56 -11.10
CA THR A 76 -29.69 -3.76 -11.58
C THR A 76 -30.90 -4.00 -10.69
N THR A 77 -31.43 -2.91 -10.13
CA THR A 77 -32.71 -2.95 -9.39
C THR A 77 -33.80 -2.26 -10.21
N THR A 78 -34.87 -2.97 -10.50
CA THR A 78 -36.01 -2.41 -11.20
C THR A 78 -37.22 -2.34 -10.26
N ALA A 79 -37.71 -1.13 -10.05
CA ALA A 79 -38.91 -0.85 -9.25
C ALA A 79 -39.96 -0.13 -10.13
N LYS A 80 -41.15 0.11 -9.61
CA LYS A 80 -42.20 0.81 -10.34
C LYS A 80 -41.75 2.21 -10.74
N GLY A 81 -41.56 2.44 -12.04
CA GLY A 81 -41.15 3.73 -12.60
C GLY A 81 -39.66 4.06 -12.42
N GLN A 82 -38.85 3.16 -11.89
CA GLN A 82 -37.44 3.42 -11.54
C GLN A 82 -36.54 2.23 -11.84
N LYS A 83 -35.40 2.50 -12.43
CA LYS A 83 -34.32 1.51 -12.62
C LYS A 83 -33.02 2.08 -12.10
N THR A 84 -32.30 1.31 -11.31
CA THR A 84 -31.01 1.70 -10.73
C THR A 84 -29.97 0.68 -11.15
N LEU A 85 -28.85 1.18 -11.66
CA LEU A 85 -27.64 0.40 -11.96
C LEU A 85 -26.56 0.73 -10.94
N THR A 86 -26.03 -0.29 -10.30
CA THR A 86 -24.87 -0.18 -9.41
C THR A 86 -23.72 -1.01 -9.96
N ILE A 87 -22.56 -0.39 -10.11
CA ILE A 87 -21.31 -1.02 -10.56
C ILE A 87 -20.32 -0.91 -9.42
N SER A 88 -19.71 -2.01 -9.05
CA SER A 88 -18.61 -2.02 -8.08
C SER A 88 -17.47 -2.90 -8.54
N GLY A 89 -16.27 -2.58 -8.11
CA GLY A 89 -15.07 -3.31 -8.47
C GLY A 89 -13.88 -2.90 -7.62
N ARG A 90 -12.77 -3.55 -7.87
CA ARG A 90 -11.51 -3.33 -7.17
C ARG A 90 -10.37 -3.13 -8.16
N ASP A 91 -9.25 -2.63 -7.64
CA ASP A 91 -8.01 -2.63 -8.37
C ASP A 91 -7.49 -4.06 -8.63
N ASP A 92 -6.40 -4.20 -9.40
CA ASP A 92 -5.87 -5.51 -9.75
C ASP A 92 -5.26 -6.28 -8.56
N ALA A 93 -5.10 -5.68 -7.35
CA ALA A 93 -4.79 -6.44 -6.13
C ALA A 93 -5.92 -7.38 -5.72
N GLY A 94 -7.17 -7.10 -6.14
CA GLY A 94 -8.30 -7.99 -5.93
C GLY A 94 -8.03 -9.42 -6.41
N ILE A 95 -7.33 -9.60 -7.54
CA ILE A 95 -6.98 -10.94 -8.04
C ILE A 95 -5.99 -11.67 -7.10
N LEU A 96 -5.10 -10.93 -6.43
CA LEU A 96 -4.16 -11.51 -5.47
C LEU A 96 -4.88 -11.97 -4.19
N LEU A 97 -5.97 -11.28 -3.81
CA LEU A 97 -6.80 -11.65 -2.67
C LEU A 97 -7.66 -12.88 -2.95
N ASP A 98 -8.20 -12.98 -4.15
CA ASP A 98 -9.16 -14.01 -4.53
C ASP A 98 -8.47 -15.31 -4.95
N CYS A 99 -7.28 -15.23 -5.55
CA CYS A 99 -6.58 -16.37 -6.11
C CYS A 99 -5.54 -16.96 -5.17
N SER A 100 -5.36 -18.27 -5.26
CA SER A 100 -4.28 -18.96 -4.55
C SER A 100 -2.92 -18.64 -5.17
N CYS A 101 -1.91 -18.59 -4.33
CA CYS A 101 -0.53 -18.49 -4.74
C CYS A 101 -0.13 -19.74 -5.58
N PRO A 102 0.67 -19.59 -6.64
CA PRO A 102 1.29 -20.72 -7.31
C PRO A 102 2.07 -21.60 -6.33
N ILE A 103 1.94 -22.91 -6.47
CA ILE A 103 2.69 -23.85 -5.63
C ILE A 103 4.13 -23.92 -6.15
N PHE A 104 5.07 -23.47 -5.35
CA PHE A 104 6.49 -23.62 -5.64
C PHE A 104 7.32 -23.71 -4.36
N ASN A 105 8.44 -24.41 -4.46
CA ASN A 105 9.48 -24.45 -3.44
C ASN A 105 10.78 -24.05 -4.10
N ALA A 106 11.50 -23.12 -3.51
CA ALA A 106 12.74 -22.64 -4.06
C ALA A 106 13.76 -22.35 -2.96
N GLN A 107 15.03 -22.22 -3.37
CA GLN A 107 16.13 -21.87 -2.47
C GLN A 107 16.88 -20.68 -3.03
N ASP A 108 17.42 -19.86 -2.13
CA ASP A 108 18.29 -18.73 -2.43
C ASP A 108 17.70 -17.73 -3.46
N MET A 109 16.45 -17.33 -3.25
CA MET A 109 15.77 -16.33 -4.08
C MET A 109 15.89 -14.92 -3.48
N ASP A 110 16.04 -13.93 -4.34
CA ASP A 110 15.84 -12.53 -3.95
C ASP A 110 14.34 -12.16 -3.93
N LEU A 111 14.01 -11.05 -3.27
CA LEU A 111 12.62 -10.61 -3.13
C LEU A 111 11.92 -10.43 -4.49
N LYS A 112 12.64 -9.88 -5.48
CA LYS A 112 12.07 -9.68 -6.82
C LYS A 112 11.67 -11.00 -7.49
N GLN A 113 12.53 -12.02 -7.41
CA GLN A 113 12.25 -13.33 -7.97
C GLN A 113 11.02 -13.98 -7.30
N ILE A 114 10.91 -13.86 -5.96
CA ILE A 114 9.76 -14.37 -5.21
C ILE A 114 8.48 -13.68 -5.68
N ILE A 115 8.47 -12.33 -5.72
CA ILE A 115 7.32 -11.54 -6.13
C ILE A 115 6.94 -11.85 -7.58
N ASP A 116 7.91 -11.86 -8.51
CA ASP A 116 7.67 -12.19 -9.91
C ASP A 116 7.01 -13.57 -10.07
N THR A 117 7.41 -14.55 -9.27
CA THR A 117 6.84 -15.92 -9.30
C THR A 117 5.41 -15.94 -8.78
N ILE A 118 5.08 -15.12 -7.78
CA ILE A 118 3.73 -15.07 -7.19
C ILE A 118 2.76 -14.33 -8.12
N VAL A 119 3.13 -13.15 -8.62
CA VAL A 119 2.15 -12.21 -9.18
C VAL A 119 2.04 -12.23 -10.71
N LYS A 120 3.13 -12.57 -11.44
CA LYS A 120 3.09 -12.61 -12.93
C LYS A 120 2.13 -13.63 -13.51
N PRO A 121 2.00 -14.85 -12.96
CA PRO A 121 0.99 -15.80 -13.42
C PRO A 121 -0.44 -15.31 -13.26
N LEU A 122 -0.68 -14.36 -12.35
CA LEU A 122 -1.98 -13.73 -12.09
C LEU A 122 -2.20 -12.44 -12.92
N GLY A 123 -1.29 -12.14 -13.86
CA GLY A 123 -1.44 -11.04 -14.80
C GLY A 123 -0.83 -9.71 -14.38
N ILE A 124 -0.26 -9.60 -13.19
CA ILE A 124 0.40 -8.36 -12.73
C ILE A 124 1.83 -8.33 -13.26
N SER A 125 2.11 -7.40 -14.18
CA SER A 125 3.40 -7.28 -14.87
C SER A 125 4.18 -6.01 -14.49
N LYS A 126 3.49 -4.94 -14.10
CA LYS A 126 4.12 -3.70 -13.64
C LYS A 126 4.47 -3.82 -12.16
N ILE A 127 5.75 -3.97 -11.87
CA ILE A 127 6.24 -4.20 -10.50
C ILE A 127 7.38 -3.24 -10.22
N ARG A 128 7.32 -2.52 -9.10
CA ARG A 128 8.38 -1.66 -8.58
C ARG A 128 8.73 -2.03 -7.16
N ILE A 129 10.01 -2.17 -6.87
CA ILE A 129 10.51 -2.42 -5.51
C ILE A 129 11.29 -1.18 -5.05
N ASP A 130 10.72 -0.45 -4.12
CA ASP A 130 11.27 0.79 -3.58
C ASP A 130 12.08 0.49 -2.30
N ALA A 131 13.19 -0.24 -2.46
CA ALA A 131 14.11 -0.57 -1.39
C ALA A 131 15.56 -0.46 -1.84
N ALA A 132 16.43 0.02 -0.94
CA ALA A 132 17.87 0.15 -1.23
C ALA A 132 18.56 -1.22 -1.33
N GLN A 133 18.11 -2.18 -0.54
CA GLN A 133 18.59 -3.57 -0.52
C GLN A 133 17.49 -4.49 0.00
N THR A 134 17.41 -5.68 -0.55
CA THR A 134 16.53 -6.74 -0.08
C THR A 134 17.36 -7.96 0.32
N ALA A 135 16.94 -8.66 1.36
CA ALA A 135 17.60 -9.89 1.79
C ALA A 135 17.27 -11.04 0.83
N ARG A 136 18.22 -11.94 0.62
CA ARG A 136 17.94 -13.22 -0.03
C ARG A 136 17.27 -14.15 0.96
N THR A 137 16.30 -14.90 0.50
CA THR A 137 15.58 -15.90 1.28
C THR A 137 16.16 -17.28 0.99
N ASN A 138 16.77 -17.89 2.01
CA ASN A 138 17.43 -19.19 1.87
C ASN A 138 16.48 -20.32 1.47
N LYS A 139 15.26 -20.28 2.00
CA LYS A 139 14.21 -21.27 1.68
C LYS A 139 12.87 -20.53 1.52
N VAL A 140 12.33 -20.58 0.31
CA VAL A 140 10.98 -20.09 0.00
C VAL A 140 10.04 -21.28 0.06
N GLN A 141 9.08 -21.22 0.96
CA GLN A 141 8.05 -22.25 1.10
C GLN A 141 6.70 -21.55 1.24
N ILE A 142 5.79 -21.88 0.35
CA ILE A 142 4.42 -21.38 0.37
C ILE A 142 3.50 -22.55 0.66
N GLU A 143 2.64 -22.38 1.63
CA GLU A 143 1.66 -23.42 1.96
C GLU A 143 0.63 -23.54 0.83
N PRO A 144 0.32 -24.78 0.37
CA PRO A 144 -0.71 -24.99 -0.64
C PRO A 144 -2.05 -24.40 -0.20
N GLY A 145 -2.67 -23.62 -1.08
CA GLY A 145 -3.95 -22.96 -0.79
C GLY A 145 -3.84 -21.56 -0.17
N SER A 146 -2.63 -21.09 0.19
CA SER A 146 -2.41 -19.70 0.61
C SER A 146 -2.84 -18.73 -0.48
N ARG A 147 -3.42 -17.59 -0.09
CA ARG A 147 -3.72 -16.49 -1.01
C ARG A 147 -2.43 -15.88 -1.54
N ALA A 148 -2.46 -15.42 -2.79
CA ALA A 148 -1.31 -14.78 -3.39
C ALA A 148 -0.89 -13.51 -2.66
N TRP A 149 -1.86 -12.73 -2.17
CA TRP A 149 -1.59 -11.54 -1.36
C TRP A 149 -0.88 -11.87 -0.05
N ASP A 150 -1.34 -12.90 0.68
CA ASP A 150 -0.76 -13.25 1.99
C ASP A 150 0.71 -13.67 1.82
N ALA A 151 1.00 -14.47 0.79
CA ALA A 151 2.37 -14.85 0.45
C ALA A 151 3.23 -13.64 0.07
N LEU A 152 2.69 -12.73 -0.77
CA LEU A 152 3.35 -11.50 -1.18
C LEU A 152 3.67 -10.61 0.03
N ALA A 153 2.68 -10.36 0.90
CA ALA A 153 2.82 -9.54 2.09
C ALA A 153 3.84 -10.14 3.06
N GLN A 154 3.80 -11.45 3.29
CA GLN A 154 4.76 -12.15 4.15
C GLN A 154 6.21 -11.89 3.74
N TYR A 155 6.54 -12.05 2.45
CA TYR A 155 7.91 -11.84 1.97
C TYR A 155 8.30 -10.36 1.89
N ALA A 156 7.36 -9.46 1.61
CA ALA A 156 7.58 -8.02 1.70
C ALA A 156 7.90 -7.59 3.14
N GLU A 157 7.08 -8.01 4.10
CA GLU A 157 7.24 -7.71 5.53
C GLU A 157 8.54 -8.27 6.12
N ALA A 158 8.98 -9.45 5.70
CA ALA A 158 10.28 -10.01 6.09
C ALA A 158 11.45 -9.11 5.70
N ASN A 159 11.25 -8.25 4.69
CA ASN A 159 12.21 -7.22 4.26
C ASN A 159 11.92 -5.83 4.85
N GLY A 160 10.92 -5.68 5.73
CA GLY A 160 10.48 -4.39 6.28
C GLY A 160 9.78 -3.51 5.25
N LEU A 161 9.07 -4.12 4.30
CA LEU A 161 8.36 -3.47 3.22
C LEU A 161 6.88 -3.87 3.25
N TRP A 162 6.06 -3.15 2.48
CA TRP A 162 4.64 -3.41 2.33
C TRP A 162 4.23 -3.34 0.85
N PRO A 163 3.30 -4.18 0.38
CA PRO A 163 2.77 -4.11 -0.97
C PRO A 163 1.53 -3.20 -1.06
N TRP A 164 1.43 -2.41 -2.13
CA TRP A 164 0.20 -1.70 -2.53
C TRP A 164 0.17 -1.52 -4.04
N LEU A 165 -0.98 -1.16 -4.61
CA LEU A 165 -1.07 -0.75 -6.00
C LEU A 165 -1.13 0.77 -6.13
N GLU A 166 -0.43 1.31 -7.13
CA GLU A 166 -0.63 2.69 -7.58
C GLU A 166 -1.83 2.78 -8.52
N PRO A 167 -2.43 3.97 -8.68
CA PRO A 167 -3.61 4.15 -9.51
C PRO A 167 -3.46 3.66 -10.96
N ASP A 168 -2.25 3.58 -11.50
CA ASP A 168 -1.93 3.08 -12.84
C ASP A 168 -1.80 1.55 -12.93
N GLY A 169 -2.08 0.83 -11.85
CA GLY A 169 -1.95 -0.62 -11.73
C GLY A 169 -0.52 -1.12 -11.48
N THR A 170 0.41 -0.25 -11.10
CA THR A 170 1.77 -0.66 -10.71
C THR A 170 1.77 -1.22 -9.29
N LEU A 171 2.14 -2.49 -9.13
CA LEU A 171 2.40 -3.09 -7.82
C LEU A 171 3.70 -2.55 -7.25
N VAL A 172 3.62 -1.84 -6.15
CA VAL A 172 4.76 -1.30 -5.42
C VAL A 172 5.03 -2.14 -4.19
N ILE A 173 6.29 -2.48 -3.96
CA ILE A 173 6.78 -3.10 -2.73
C ILE A 173 7.75 -2.11 -2.09
N GLY A 174 7.31 -1.44 -1.06
CA GLY A 174 8.08 -0.32 -0.52
C GLY A 174 7.67 0.06 0.89
N GLY A 175 7.97 1.29 1.23
CA GLY A 175 7.55 1.93 2.46
C GLY A 175 7.24 3.40 2.24
N PRO A 176 6.66 4.07 3.24
CA PRO A 176 6.27 5.46 3.13
C PRO A 176 7.48 6.38 2.98
N ASP A 177 7.33 7.45 2.22
CA ASP A 177 8.33 8.53 2.14
C ASP A 177 7.98 9.65 3.13
N TYR A 178 8.64 9.62 4.28
CA TYR A 178 8.51 10.66 5.32
C TYR A 178 9.39 11.90 5.08
N THR A 179 10.06 12.00 3.94
CA THR A 179 10.90 13.17 3.59
C THR A 179 10.15 14.23 2.82
N THR A 180 8.98 13.91 2.26
CA THR A 180 8.12 14.84 1.54
C THR A 180 7.60 15.93 2.47
N LYS A 181 7.39 17.12 1.92
CA LYS A 181 6.73 18.21 2.65
C LYS A 181 5.21 17.93 2.74
N PRO A 182 4.53 18.42 3.78
CA PRO A 182 3.07 18.42 3.79
C PRO A 182 2.50 19.08 2.54
N VAL A 183 1.47 18.47 1.95
CA VAL A 183 0.82 18.96 0.73
C VAL A 183 -0.33 19.92 1.02
N ALA A 184 -0.81 19.96 2.26
CA ALA A 184 -1.87 20.85 2.69
C ALA A 184 -1.88 21.01 4.22
N ASP A 185 -2.57 22.05 4.67
CA ASP A 185 -2.92 22.28 6.07
C ASP A 185 -4.41 22.00 6.28
N LEU A 186 -4.74 21.18 7.28
CA LEU A 186 -6.10 20.97 7.78
C LEU A 186 -6.29 21.80 9.05
N ILE A 187 -7.22 22.75 9.02
CA ILE A 187 -7.36 23.76 10.07
C ILE A 187 -8.76 23.72 10.70
N VAL A 188 -8.78 23.56 12.03
CA VAL A 188 -9.98 23.68 12.86
C VAL A 188 -9.67 24.59 14.04
N ARG A 189 -10.19 25.82 14.02
CA ARG A 189 -10.06 26.79 15.10
C ARG A 189 -11.40 27.00 15.82
N VAL A 190 -11.35 27.26 17.11
CA VAL A 190 -12.52 27.56 17.91
C VAL A 190 -13.22 28.83 17.39
N SER A 191 -12.48 29.80 16.86
CA SER A 191 -13.02 31.02 16.25
C SER A 191 -13.79 30.77 14.95
N GLY A 192 -13.61 29.59 14.32
CA GLY A 192 -14.14 29.28 12.99
C GLY A 192 -13.38 29.96 11.85
N GLN A 193 -12.46 30.87 12.12
CA GLN A 193 -11.78 31.64 11.08
C GLN A 193 -10.71 30.77 10.35
N GLY A 194 -10.87 30.69 9.03
CA GLY A 194 -9.94 29.93 8.17
C GLY A 194 -10.05 28.40 8.30
N ASN A 195 -11.16 27.91 8.88
CA ASN A 195 -11.43 26.48 8.92
C ASN A 195 -11.69 25.97 7.50
N ASN A 196 -11.05 24.85 7.15
CA ASN A 196 -11.20 24.18 5.86
C ASN A 196 -11.59 22.70 5.99
N VAL A 197 -11.91 22.25 7.20
CA VAL A 197 -12.40 20.91 7.52
C VAL A 197 -13.86 21.01 7.94
N GLU A 198 -14.73 20.22 7.29
CA GLU A 198 -16.16 20.20 7.60
C GLU A 198 -16.45 19.41 8.88
N GLN A 199 -15.73 18.29 9.06
CA GLN A 199 -15.81 17.47 10.25
C GLN A 199 -14.43 16.90 10.58
N LEU A 200 -14.04 16.95 11.84
CA LEU A 200 -12.84 16.29 12.35
C LEU A 200 -13.23 15.36 13.49
N GLN A 201 -12.82 14.12 13.41
CA GLN A 201 -12.93 13.12 14.46
C GLN A 201 -11.53 12.67 14.87
N VAL A 202 -11.25 12.65 16.16
CA VAL A 202 -9.97 12.19 16.71
C VAL A 202 -10.23 11.03 17.65
N GLU A 203 -9.77 9.86 17.28
CA GLU A 203 -9.86 8.63 18.06
C GLU A 203 -8.50 8.27 18.62
N ARG A 204 -8.44 8.06 19.94
CA ARG A 204 -7.24 7.58 20.64
C ARG A 204 -7.56 6.26 21.31
N ASP A 205 -6.98 5.17 20.78
CA ASP A 205 -7.17 3.83 21.31
C ASP A 205 -5.92 3.35 22.05
N PHE A 206 -6.09 2.95 23.30
CA PHE A 206 -5.03 2.40 24.13
C PHE A 206 -5.02 0.87 24.13
N SER A 207 -6.07 0.22 23.60
CA SER A 207 -6.24 -1.24 23.67
C SER A 207 -5.14 -2.00 22.93
N GLN A 208 -4.63 -1.45 21.83
CA GLN A 208 -3.57 -2.03 21.00
C GLN A 208 -2.18 -1.42 21.24
N ARG A 209 -2.05 -0.53 22.26
CA ARG A 209 -0.75 0.08 22.60
C ARG A 209 -0.02 -0.77 23.62
N PHE A 210 1.25 -1.10 23.34
CA PHE A 210 2.11 -1.94 24.20
C PHE A 210 3.37 -1.18 24.60
N SER A 211 3.79 -1.31 25.88
CA SER A 211 5.03 -0.68 26.36
C SER A 211 6.27 -1.42 25.89
N ASP A 212 6.17 -2.74 25.77
CA ASP A 212 7.26 -3.63 25.38
C ASP A 212 6.73 -4.69 24.43
N ILE A 213 7.36 -4.83 23.27
CA ILE A 213 7.05 -5.89 22.32
C ILE A 213 8.27 -6.78 22.16
N THR A 214 8.10 -8.06 22.47
CA THR A 214 9.15 -9.07 22.37
C THR A 214 8.79 -10.09 21.31
N VAL A 215 9.62 -10.25 20.29
CA VAL A 215 9.52 -11.33 19.30
C VAL A 215 10.50 -12.43 19.67
N LEU A 216 9.98 -13.66 19.71
CA LEU A 216 10.72 -14.88 19.93
C LEU A 216 10.75 -15.69 18.64
N GLY A 217 11.92 -16.18 18.24
CA GLY A 217 12.12 -17.08 17.12
C GLY A 217 12.95 -18.29 17.49
N GLN A 218 12.99 -19.29 16.60
CA GLN A 218 13.84 -20.46 16.76
C GLN A 218 14.88 -20.51 15.63
N SER A 219 16.15 -20.58 16.02
CA SER A 219 17.21 -20.85 15.05
C SER A 219 17.11 -22.32 14.59
N HIS A 220 17.27 -22.57 13.30
CA HIS A 220 17.29 -23.93 12.71
C HIS A 220 18.37 -24.85 13.30
N SER A 221 19.38 -24.30 13.96
CA SER A 221 20.42 -25.06 14.64
C SER A 221 20.05 -25.54 16.05
N GLY A 222 18.87 -25.16 16.54
CA GLY A 222 18.39 -25.54 17.88
C GLY A 222 19.20 -24.98 19.07
N LYS A 223 20.25 -24.18 18.81
CA LYS A 223 21.22 -23.75 19.84
C LYS A 223 20.95 -22.36 20.43
N HIS A 224 20.10 -21.55 19.82
CA HIS A 224 19.81 -20.19 20.31
C HIS A 224 18.34 -19.86 20.16
N ASN A 225 17.72 -19.49 21.27
CA ASN A 225 16.43 -18.82 21.25
C ASN A 225 16.64 -17.39 20.79
N LEU A 226 16.15 -17.06 19.60
CA LEU A 226 16.21 -15.71 19.06
C LEU A 226 15.21 -14.85 19.85
N ARG A 227 15.66 -13.67 20.26
CA ARG A 227 14.80 -12.73 20.99
C ARG A 227 15.15 -11.31 20.61
N ALA A 228 14.14 -10.55 20.23
CA ALA A 228 14.25 -9.10 20.06
C ALA A 228 13.15 -8.40 20.85
N THR A 229 13.52 -7.36 21.59
CA THR A 229 12.56 -6.55 22.37
C THR A 229 12.70 -5.09 21.97
N VAL A 230 11.59 -4.44 21.67
CA VAL A 230 11.48 -3.01 21.43
C VAL A 230 10.53 -2.38 22.43
N LYS A 231 10.72 -1.09 22.74
CA LYS A 231 9.94 -0.36 23.75
C LYS A 231 9.27 0.86 23.16
N ASP A 232 8.11 1.19 23.69
CA ASP A 232 7.42 2.45 23.47
C ASP A 232 7.39 3.26 24.77
N ASP A 233 8.30 4.21 24.89
CA ASP A 233 8.43 5.06 26.08
C ASP A 233 7.23 6.01 26.30
N THR A 234 6.35 6.14 25.30
CA THR A 234 5.12 6.92 25.40
C THR A 234 4.02 6.19 26.20
N VAL A 235 4.09 4.85 26.24
CA VAL A 235 3.16 3.99 27.01
C VAL A 235 3.68 3.85 28.45
N LYS A 236 3.07 4.59 29.37
CA LYS A 236 3.51 4.65 30.79
C LYS A 236 3.07 3.45 31.62
N VAL A 237 2.03 2.75 31.19
CA VAL A 237 1.52 1.54 31.86
C VAL A 237 2.29 0.33 31.34
N HIS A 238 2.74 -0.57 32.22
CA HIS A 238 3.39 -1.81 31.80
C HIS A 238 2.41 -2.74 31.07
N ARG A 239 2.56 -2.84 29.77
CA ARG A 239 1.72 -3.65 28.84
C ARG A 239 2.62 -4.42 27.88
N PRO A 240 3.23 -5.51 28.30
CA PRO A 240 4.10 -6.32 27.46
C PRO A 240 3.29 -7.17 26.47
N LEU A 241 3.79 -7.28 25.23
CA LEU A 241 3.33 -8.22 24.23
C LEU A 241 4.47 -9.17 23.86
N ILE A 242 4.22 -10.48 23.88
CA ILE A 242 5.18 -11.49 23.44
C ILE A 242 4.58 -12.21 22.23
N ILE A 243 5.35 -12.25 21.13
CA ILE A 243 4.97 -12.90 19.88
C ILE A 243 5.98 -14.00 19.59
N VAL A 244 5.48 -15.20 19.26
CA VAL A 244 6.32 -16.34 18.87
C VAL A 244 6.15 -16.55 17.37
N GLU A 245 7.26 -16.53 16.64
CA GLU A 245 7.28 -16.58 15.17
C GLU A 245 8.20 -17.71 14.69
N ALA A 246 7.60 -18.68 14.02
CA ALA A 246 8.32 -19.86 13.54
C ALA A 246 9.24 -19.56 12.34
N ASP A 247 8.96 -18.50 11.57
CA ASP A 247 9.69 -18.08 10.40
C ASP A 247 10.88 -17.12 10.67
N VAL A 248 11.04 -16.73 11.94
CA VAL A 248 12.18 -15.91 12.39
C VAL A 248 13.37 -16.81 12.65
N ASP A 249 14.30 -16.86 11.71
CA ASP A 249 15.48 -17.74 11.71
C ASP A 249 16.79 -17.04 12.10
N ASN A 250 16.79 -15.71 12.25
CA ASN A 250 17.94 -14.90 12.63
C ASN A 250 17.58 -13.66 13.46
N GLN A 251 18.56 -13.10 14.16
CA GLN A 251 18.37 -11.97 15.06
C GLN A 251 17.87 -10.71 14.36
N ALA A 252 18.35 -10.43 13.15
CA ALA A 252 17.93 -9.26 12.39
C ALA A 252 16.47 -9.35 11.93
N ALA A 253 15.96 -10.55 11.62
CA ALA A 253 14.56 -10.80 11.33
C ALA A 253 13.68 -10.56 12.57
N ALA A 254 14.11 -11.05 13.75
CA ALA A 254 13.41 -10.79 15.00
C ALA A 254 13.30 -9.29 15.31
N GLU A 255 14.38 -8.54 15.10
CA GLU A 255 14.41 -7.08 15.32
C GLU A 255 13.48 -6.34 14.34
N ARG A 256 13.52 -6.68 13.04
CA ARG A 256 12.61 -6.06 12.04
C ARG A 256 11.15 -6.32 12.41
N LYS A 257 10.81 -7.56 12.77
CA LYS A 257 9.44 -7.94 13.14
C LYS A 257 8.96 -7.25 14.42
N ALA A 258 9.82 -7.13 15.43
CA ALA A 258 9.52 -6.38 16.65
C ALA A 258 9.26 -4.90 16.37
N LYS A 259 10.09 -4.26 15.52
CA LYS A 259 9.91 -2.86 15.12
C LYS A 259 8.66 -2.63 14.28
N LYS A 260 8.35 -3.55 13.35
CA LYS A 260 7.11 -3.49 12.58
C LYS A 260 5.90 -3.57 13.52
N ARG A 261 5.88 -4.53 14.43
CA ARG A 261 4.77 -4.67 15.38
C ARG A 261 4.59 -3.45 16.30
N LEU A 262 5.70 -2.79 16.65
CA LEU A 262 5.65 -1.51 17.36
C LEU A 262 5.03 -0.40 16.48
N GLY A 263 5.38 -0.35 15.20
CA GLY A 263 4.76 0.56 14.23
C GLY A 263 3.25 0.33 14.12
N ASP A 264 2.83 -0.92 13.96
CA ASP A 264 1.40 -1.29 13.91
C ASP A 264 0.67 -0.84 15.19
N SER A 265 1.26 -1.11 16.36
CA SER A 265 0.71 -0.67 17.65
C SER A 265 0.54 0.86 17.74
N LYS A 266 1.44 1.64 17.16
CA LYS A 266 1.32 3.10 17.08
C LYS A 266 0.22 3.55 16.12
N LEU A 267 0.12 2.91 14.96
CA LEU A 267 -0.93 3.20 13.98
C LEU A 267 -2.34 2.96 14.57
N ASP A 268 -2.50 1.88 15.34
CA ASP A 268 -3.76 1.56 16.00
C ASP A 268 -4.09 2.56 17.12
N GLY A 269 -3.07 3.20 17.69
CA GLY A 269 -3.23 4.10 18.84
C GLY A 269 -3.83 5.47 18.53
N LEU A 270 -3.78 5.95 17.29
CA LEU A 270 -4.33 7.25 16.87
C LEU A 270 -4.91 7.15 15.47
N THR A 271 -6.17 7.58 15.34
CA THR A 271 -6.84 7.77 14.06
C THR A 271 -7.47 9.16 14.03
N ILE A 272 -7.16 9.92 13.00
CA ILE A 272 -7.81 11.21 12.73
C ILE A 272 -8.58 11.06 11.42
N THR A 273 -9.88 11.28 11.47
CA THR A 273 -10.74 11.28 10.28
C THR A 273 -11.20 12.69 10.01
N ALA A 274 -10.85 13.22 8.84
CA ALA A 274 -11.23 14.59 8.43
C ALA A 274 -12.08 14.52 7.15
N THR A 275 -13.24 15.17 7.17
CA THR A 275 -14.07 15.41 5.99
C THR A 275 -13.78 16.78 5.42
N VAL A 276 -13.36 16.83 4.16
CA VAL A 276 -13.03 18.06 3.44
C VAL A 276 -13.84 18.18 2.16
N GLN A 277 -14.05 19.42 1.70
CA GLN A 277 -14.78 19.69 0.47
C GLN A 277 -13.91 19.37 -0.75
N GLY A 278 -14.51 18.76 -1.78
CA GLY A 278 -13.84 18.42 -3.04
C GLY A 278 -12.89 17.21 -2.91
N HIS A 279 -12.24 16.88 -4.02
CA HIS A 279 -11.30 15.77 -4.11
C HIS A 279 -9.84 16.25 -4.20
N ARG A 280 -9.65 17.57 -4.12
CA ARG A 280 -8.35 18.24 -4.22
C ARG A 280 -8.22 19.28 -3.12
N ASN A 281 -6.98 19.57 -2.74
CA ASN A 281 -6.67 20.70 -1.87
C ASN A 281 -6.82 22.05 -2.62
N ASP A 282 -6.59 23.15 -1.95
CA ASP A 282 -6.70 24.52 -2.51
C ASP A 282 -5.68 24.79 -3.63
N ASP A 283 -4.57 24.07 -3.67
CA ASP A 283 -3.56 24.13 -4.74
C ASP A 283 -3.90 23.24 -5.93
N GLY A 284 -5.04 22.53 -5.90
CA GLY A 284 -5.48 21.63 -6.96
C GLY A 284 -4.83 20.25 -6.92
N VAL A 285 -4.09 19.90 -5.86
CA VAL A 285 -3.47 18.59 -5.68
C VAL A 285 -4.52 17.58 -5.23
N LEU A 286 -4.62 16.46 -5.96
CA LEU A 286 -5.52 15.37 -5.61
C LEU A 286 -5.11 14.70 -4.28
N TRP A 287 -6.10 14.39 -3.44
CA TRP A 287 -5.85 13.63 -2.21
C TRP A 287 -5.46 12.19 -2.55
N GLN A 288 -4.28 11.76 -2.06
CA GLN A 288 -3.76 10.40 -2.28
C GLN A 288 -3.14 9.85 -1.00
N PRO A 289 -3.38 8.58 -0.65
CA PRO A 289 -2.63 7.90 0.40
C PRO A 289 -1.12 8.04 0.20
N GLY A 290 -0.37 8.13 1.27
CA GLY A 290 1.08 8.39 1.21
C GLY A 290 1.48 9.85 1.32
N GLN A 291 0.55 10.79 1.19
CA GLN A 291 0.80 12.22 1.41
C GLN A 291 0.96 12.53 2.91
N ARG A 292 1.61 13.64 3.21
CA ARG A 292 1.72 14.20 4.56
C ARG A 292 0.93 15.48 4.66
N LEU A 293 0.22 15.67 5.77
CA LEU A 293 -0.62 16.84 6.02
C LEU A 293 -0.25 17.48 7.36
N GLN A 294 -0.24 18.81 7.42
CA GLN A 294 -0.21 19.53 8.67
C GLN A 294 -1.64 19.57 9.22
N VAL A 295 -1.86 19.19 10.47
CA VAL A 295 -3.17 19.29 11.13
C VAL A 295 -3.06 20.23 12.30
N LEU A 296 -3.87 21.28 12.30
CA LEU A 296 -4.07 22.20 13.40
C LEU A 296 -5.52 22.10 13.87
N SER A 297 -5.75 21.55 15.04
CA SER A 297 -7.07 21.55 15.70
C SER A 297 -6.95 22.08 17.10
N GLU A 298 -7.41 23.30 17.31
CA GLU A 298 -7.41 23.91 18.66
C GLU A 298 -8.28 23.13 19.65
N PRO A 299 -9.53 22.71 19.31
CA PRO A 299 -10.38 21.99 20.25
C PRO A 299 -9.82 20.61 20.65
N ASP A 300 -9.07 19.96 19.77
CA ASP A 300 -8.53 18.62 20.02
C ASP A 300 -7.08 18.63 20.50
N GLY A 301 -6.45 19.83 20.55
CA GLY A 301 -5.06 19.99 20.93
C GLY A 301 -4.08 19.36 19.95
N LEU A 302 -4.40 19.39 18.66
CA LEU A 302 -3.53 18.88 17.59
C LEU A 302 -2.79 20.04 16.93
N ASP A 303 -1.47 19.88 16.80
CA ASP A 303 -0.60 20.73 15.99
C ASP A 303 0.61 19.89 15.56
N GLY A 304 0.53 19.34 14.34
CA GLY A 304 1.57 18.44 13.87
C GLY A 304 1.36 17.89 12.48
N ILE A 305 2.37 17.18 11.99
CA ILE A 305 2.32 16.50 10.71
C ILE A 305 1.78 15.09 10.92
N TYR A 306 0.84 14.71 10.07
CA TYR A 306 0.23 13.38 10.06
C TYR A 306 0.33 12.78 8.66
N PHE A 307 0.33 11.45 8.61
CA PHE A 307 0.44 10.68 7.37
C PHE A 307 -0.95 10.28 6.89
N LEU A 308 -1.27 10.59 5.64
CA LEU A 308 -2.53 10.20 5.00
C LEU A 308 -2.47 8.71 4.64
N MET A 309 -3.14 7.90 5.44
CA MET A 309 -3.18 6.45 5.27
C MET A 309 -4.23 6.02 4.26
N ALA A 310 -5.42 6.65 4.33
CA ALA A 310 -6.53 6.33 3.44
C ALA A 310 -7.30 7.58 3.04
N ARG A 311 -7.94 7.51 1.89
CA ARG A 311 -8.90 8.53 1.42
C ARG A 311 -10.11 7.87 0.78
N LYS A 312 -11.27 8.48 0.97
CA LYS A 312 -12.52 8.06 0.38
C LYS A 312 -13.17 9.24 -0.34
N PHE A 313 -13.34 9.15 -1.65
CA PHE A 313 -14.06 10.14 -2.45
C PHE A 313 -15.54 9.80 -2.46
N VAL A 314 -16.37 10.70 -2.02
CA VAL A 314 -17.83 10.53 -2.00
C VAL A 314 -18.54 11.70 -2.66
N GLY A 315 -19.68 11.42 -3.26
CA GLY A 315 -20.48 12.45 -3.89
C GLY A 315 -21.56 11.85 -4.80
N GLY A 316 -22.10 12.70 -5.67
CA GLY A 316 -23.13 12.30 -6.62
C GLY A 316 -24.08 13.45 -6.94
N ARG A 317 -25.08 13.15 -7.76
CA ARG A 317 -26.06 14.15 -8.20
C ARG A 317 -26.91 14.65 -7.02
N GLY A 318 -26.78 15.94 -6.70
CA GLY A 318 -27.50 16.56 -5.57
C GLY A 318 -26.90 16.25 -4.20
N LYS A 319 -25.70 15.65 -4.16
CA LYS A 319 -24.93 15.41 -2.94
C LYS A 319 -23.67 16.31 -2.96
N PRO A 320 -23.15 16.70 -1.78
CA PRO A 320 -21.88 17.39 -1.71
C PRO A 320 -20.76 16.49 -2.23
N THR A 321 -19.79 17.11 -2.89
CA THR A 321 -18.54 16.44 -3.28
C THR A 321 -17.56 16.59 -2.12
N GLN A 322 -17.20 15.47 -1.49
CA GLN A 322 -16.39 15.47 -0.28
C GLN A 322 -15.31 14.38 -0.34
N THR A 323 -14.26 14.58 0.43
CA THR A 323 -13.24 13.57 0.66
C THR A 323 -13.14 13.32 2.16
N ILE A 324 -13.18 12.05 2.53
CA ILE A 324 -12.91 11.59 3.89
C ILE A 324 -11.45 11.13 3.92
N LEU A 325 -10.64 11.81 4.73
CA LEU A 325 -9.21 11.56 4.90
C LEU A 325 -8.98 10.81 6.21
N THR A 326 -8.29 9.68 6.17
CA THR A 326 -7.88 8.95 7.37
C THR A 326 -6.38 9.14 7.59
N LEU A 327 -6.05 9.80 8.69
CA LEU A 327 -4.68 10.15 9.03
C LEU A 327 -4.19 9.35 10.23
N LYS A 328 -2.92 9.01 10.19
CA LYS A 328 -2.21 8.29 11.25
C LYS A 328 -1.00 9.08 11.73
N GLU A 329 -0.41 8.67 12.85
CA GLU A 329 0.82 9.27 13.38
C GLU A 329 1.93 9.23 12.32
N ASP A 330 2.58 10.38 12.07
CA ASP A 330 3.70 10.47 11.12
C ASP A 330 4.88 9.60 11.58
N LYS A 331 5.55 8.94 10.65
CA LYS A 331 6.71 8.06 10.88
C LYS A 331 6.41 6.82 11.75
N ALA A 332 5.15 6.47 11.94
CA ALA A 332 4.79 5.27 12.69
C ALA A 332 4.76 4.00 11.80
N TRP A 333 4.36 4.11 10.53
CA TRP A 333 4.21 2.96 9.64
C TRP A 333 5.53 2.57 8.99
N ILE A 334 5.90 1.30 9.10
CA ILE A 334 7.10 0.68 8.49
C ILE A 334 8.36 1.60 8.65
N PRO A 335 8.84 1.84 9.87
CA PRO A 335 9.83 2.89 10.14
C PRO A 335 11.23 2.61 9.55
N GLU A 336 11.50 1.41 9.02
CA GLU A 336 12.81 1.02 8.46
C GLU A 336 12.86 0.92 6.92
N ALA A 337 11.75 1.15 6.22
CA ALA A 337 11.77 1.23 4.77
C ALA A 337 12.61 2.46 4.35
N LYS A 338 13.81 2.19 3.81
CA LYS A 338 14.69 3.25 3.28
C LYS A 338 14.49 3.34 1.77
N PRO A 339 14.14 4.50 1.24
CA PRO A 339 14.06 4.69 -0.21
C PRO A 339 15.43 4.42 -0.86
N PRO A 340 15.47 4.00 -2.12
CA PRO A 340 16.71 3.78 -2.84
C PRO A 340 17.51 5.09 -2.87
N LYS A 341 18.81 5.01 -2.53
CA LYS A 341 19.70 6.17 -2.63
C LYS A 341 19.78 6.59 -4.10
N ASN A 342 19.24 7.74 -4.43
CA ASN A 342 19.42 8.36 -5.74
C ASN A 342 20.90 8.70 -5.92
N ASN A 343 21.66 7.83 -6.57
CA ASN A 343 23.03 8.10 -7.02
C ASN A 343 22.97 9.04 -8.24
N LYS A 344 22.58 10.29 -8.04
CA LYS A 344 22.87 11.35 -9.01
C LYS A 344 24.36 11.66 -8.96
N GLY A 345 25.09 11.08 -9.91
CA GLY A 345 26.27 11.65 -10.56
C GLY A 345 27.40 12.13 -9.66
N GLN A 346 28.35 11.26 -9.34
CA GLN A 346 29.73 11.72 -9.24
C GLN A 346 30.46 11.37 -10.54
N GLY A 347 30.63 12.39 -11.39
CA GLY A 347 31.50 12.35 -12.54
C GLY A 347 32.93 12.07 -12.09
N GLY A 348 33.38 10.86 -12.28
CA GLY A 348 34.75 10.43 -11.98
C GLY A 348 35.74 11.02 -13.00
N LYS A 349 36.56 11.91 -12.55
CA LYS A 349 37.80 12.31 -13.25
C LYS A 349 38.70 11.12 -13.42
N GLY A 350 39.02 10.78 -14.66
CA GLY A 350 39.95 9.75 -15.02
C GLY A 350 41.36 9.99 -14.47
N ARG A 351 41.93 8.95 -13.93
CA ARG A 351 43.38 8.83 -13.77
C ARG A 351 43.86 7.59 -14.53
N ARG A 352 44.45 7.84 -15.71
CA ARG A 352 45.33 6.89 -16.41
C ARG A 352 46.57 6.62 -15.58
N ARG A 353 46.92 5.37 -15.37
CA ARG A 353 48.31 4.80 -15.14
C ARG A 353 48.05 3.29 -15.09
N GLY A 354 48.70 2.44 -15.88
CA GLY A 354 50.03 2.33 -16.38
C GLY A 354 50.26 0.81 -16.44
N SER A 355 50.55 0.29 -17.61
CA SER A 355 50.83 -1.09 -17.91
C SER A 355 51.97 -1.71 -17.08
N ARG A 356 51.79 -2.95 -16.63
CA ARG A 356 52.96 -3.87 -16.49
C ARG A 356 52.50 -5.32 -16.77
N LYS A 357 53.13 -5.87 -17.82
CA LYS A 357 53.21 -7.28 -18.20
C LYS A 357 53.92 -8.11 -17.13
N ARG A 358 53.52 -9.38 -16.97
CA ARG A 358 54.34 -10.61 -17.01
C ARG A 358 53.58 -11.78 -16.38
N ARG A 359 53.41 -12.79 -17.16
CA ARG A 359 53.97 -14.14 -17.36
C ARG A 359 53.25 -15.21 -16.55
N SER A 360 52.51 -16.08 -17.24
CA SER A 360 52.83 -17.48 -17.69
C SER A 360 52.93 -18.54 -16.59
N GLY A 361 52.21 -19.60 -16.73
CA GLY A 361 52.30 -20.95 -16.15
C GLY A 361 50.89 -21.43 -15.74
N GLY A 362 50.26 -22.37 -16.27
CA GLY A 362 50.60 -23.60 -16.89
C GLY A 362 49.83 -24.71 -16.22
N ARG A 363 48.90 -25.34 -16.98
CA ARG A 363 48.54 -26.77 -17.01
C ARG A 363 47.57 -27.40 -15.99
N LYS A 364 46.64 -28.13 -16.65
CA LYS A 364 45.95 -29.40 -16.37
C LYS A 364 44.64 -29.27 -15.63
N GLY A 365 43.41 -29.47 -16.18
CA GLY A 365 43.00 -30.64 -16.98
C GLY A 365 42.39 -31.74 -16.08
N ARG A 366 41.03 -31.79 -15.98
CA ARG A 366 40.28 -33.03 -15.75
C ARG A 366 38.78 -32.78 -15.97
N GLN A 367 38.31 -33.20 -17.08
CA GLN A 367 37.24 -34.17 -17.41
C GLN A 367 35.91 -34.04 -16.64
N ALA A 368 34.90 -33.81 -17.46
CA ALA A 368 33.48 -33.97 -17.24
C ALA A 368 33.11 -35.38 -16.72
N ARG A 369 32.05 -35.41 -15.90
CA ARG A 369 31.16 -36.58 -15.80
C ARG A 369 29.74 -36.10 -15.84
N GLU A 370 29.08 -36.36 -16.95
CA GLU A 370 27.63 -36.51 -17.06
C GLU A 370 27.15 -37.57 -16.08
N LEU A 371 26.00 -37.36 -15.49
CA LEU A 371 25.14 -38.44 -15.04
C LEU A 371 23.68 -38.04 -15.26
N GLN A 372 23.02 -38.91 -16.01
CA GLN A 372 21.64 -38.92 -16.47
C GLN A 372 20.65 -39.10 -15.32
N VAL A 373 19.52 -38.50 -15.58
CA VAL A 373 18.10 -38.80 -15.34
C VAL A 373 17.79 -40.21 -14.80
N ILE A 374 17.02 -40.24 -13.74
CA ILE A 374 15.75 -40.97 -13.63
C ILE A 374 14.72 -40.08 -12.97
#